data_69a20277137a95179ea9bbb43e04975d
#
_entry.id   69a20277137a95179ea9bbb43e04975d
#
_cell.length_a   1.000
_cell.length_b   1.000
_cell.length_c   1.000
_cell.angle_alpha   90.00
_cell.angle_beta   90.00
_cell.angle_gamma   90.00
#
_symmetry.space_group_name_H-M   'P 1'
#
loop_
_entity.id
_entity.type
_entity.pdbx_description
1 polymer ?
#
loop_
_entity_poly.entity_id
_entity_poly.type
_entity_poly.pdbx_seq_one_letter_code
_entity_poly.pdbx_strand_id
1 'polypeptide(L)'
;MLLKRLSGLGYEWRVGNKTGKKLMTTRFELRTRYIQGWYELDADKLISSTSHDFMFDDPAEPEPVNRASLPEYMIRWDKRTRLLGATNVWDLSDEVCQDRDGILTDWEWWELVGTDLCGMAIVKTRDDGVFFERITYFD
;
A
#
# COMPACT_ATOMS: atom_id res chain seq x y z
N MET A 1 2.22 3.08 15.62
CA MET A 1 2.29 1.61 15.70
C MET A 1 2.58 0.99 14.34
N LEU A 2 1.92 1.43 13.32
CA LEU A 2 2.08 0.94 11.97
C LEU A 2 3.46 1.27 11.36
N LEU A 3 3.93 2.50 11.55
CA LEU A 3 5.27 2.89 11.13
C LEU A 3 6.38 2.05 11.80
N LYS A 4 6.14 1.60 13.02
CA LYS A 4 7.06 0.67 13.71
C LYS A 4 7.05 -0.72 13.10
N ARG A 5 5.89 -1.19 12.62
CA ARG A 5 5.81 -2.48 11.90
C ARG A 5 6.49 -2.41 10.55
N LEU A 6 6.25 -1.34 9.78
CA LEU A 6 6.89 -1.14 8.49
C LEU A 6 8.42 -1.03 8.63
N SER A 7 8.89 -0.30 9.63
CA SER A 7 10.32 -0.22 9.92
C SER A 7 10.88 -1.54 10.45
N GLY A 8 10.10 -2.29 11.22
CA GLY A 8 10.46 -3.62 11.70
C GLY A 8 10.63 -4.62 10.56
N LEU A 9 9.71 -4.62 9.60
CA LEU A 9 9.79 -5.45 8.41
C LEU A 9 11.04 -5.16 7.59
N GLY A 10 11.42 -3.90 7.46
CA GLY A 10 12.65 -3.51 6.78
C GLY A 10 13.91 -4.11 7.41
N TYR A 11 13.88 -4.40 8.69
CA TYR A 11 15.01 -5.01 9.40
C TYR A 11 15.06 -6.53 9.28
N GLU A 12 13.93 -7.18 9.22
CA GLU A 12 13.85 -8.64 9.12
C GLU A 12 14.33 -9.16 7.76
N TRP A 13 14.28 -8.33 6.75
CA TRP A 13 14.72 -8.66 5.40
C TRP A 13 16.24 -8.53 5.17
N ARG A 14 17.00 -8.36 6.22
CA ARG A 14 18.48 -8.27 6.13
C ARG A 14 19.17 -9.60 5.88
N VAL A 15 18.41 -10.67 5.72
CA VAL A 15 18.95 -12.01 5.50
C VAL A 15 19.06 -12.25 4.00
N GLY A 16 20.25 -12.27 3.47
CA GLY A 16 20.49 -12.57 2.07
C GLY A 16 21.84 -12.07 1.58
N ASN A 17 22.19 -12.41 0.36
CA ASN A 17 23.38 -11.89 -0.27
C ASN A 17 23.24 -10.39 -0.55
N LYS A 18 24.36 -9.70 -0.74
CA LYS A 18 24.37 -8.24 -0.94
C LYS A 18 23.52 -7.79 -2.13
N THR A 19 23.44 -8.58 -3.20
CA THR A 19 22.70 -8.27 -4.42
C THR A 19 21.20 -8.40 -4.20
N GLY A 20 20.74 -9.50 -3.60
CA GLY A 20 19.34 -9.69 -3.27
C GLY A 20 18.83 -8.65 -2.27
N LYS A 21 19.66 -8.27 -1.32
CA LYS A 21 19.36 -7.22 -0.35
C LYS A 21 19.16 -5.86 -1.02
N LYS A 22 19.97 -5.51 -2.03
CA LYS A 22 19.86 -4.23 -2.75
C LYS A 22 18.58 -4.15 -3.56
N LEU A 23 18.22 -5.20 -4.32
CA LEU A 23 17.00 -5.25 -5.11
C LEU A 23 15.75 -5.23 -4.23
N MET A 24 15.77 -5.99 -3.14
CA MET A 24 14.69 -6.00 -2.17
C MET A 24 14.51 -4.63 -1.50
N THR A 25 15.61 -3.93 -1.17
CA THR A 25 15.57 -2.59 -0.60
C THR A 25 14.87 -1.62 -1.55
N THR A 26 15.17 -1.68 -2.86
CA THR A 26 14.55 -0.80 -3.86
C THR A 26 13.05 -1.03 -3.94
N ARG A 27 12.59 -2.25 -4.07
CA ARG A 27 11.15 -2.58 -4.09
C ARG A 27 10.48 -2.23 -2.77
N PHE A 28 11.12 -2.56 -1.67
CA PHE A 28 10.65 -2.25 -0.33
C PHE A 28 10.54 -0.73 -0.12
N GLU A 29 11.52 0.04 -0.56
CA GLU A 29 11.51 1.50 -0.46
C GLU A 29 10.36 2.11 -1.26
N LEU A 30 10.11 1.64 -2.48
CA LEU A 30 9.00 2.09 -3.30
C LEU A 30 7.65 1.77 -2.65
N ARG A 31 7.51 0.55 -2.17
CA ARG A 31 6.30 0.15 -1.43
C ARG A 31 6.12 0.98 -0.17
N THR A 32 7.18 1.21 0.61
CA THR A 32 7.13 2.04 1.82
C THR A 32 6.71 3.48 1.49
N ARG A 33 7.27 4.04 0.42
CA ARG A 33 6.89 5.39 -0.04
C ARG A 33 5.41 5.45 -0.44
N TYR A 34 4.92 4.42 -1.10
CA TYR A 34 3.51 4.31 -1.47
C TYR A 34 2.60 4.35 -0.23
N ILE A 35 2.91 3.55 0.77
CA ILE A 35 2.17 3.52 2.03
C ILE A 35 2.24 4.87 2.76
N GLN A 36 3.42 5.47 2.82
CA GLN A 36 3.58 6.80 3.42
C GLN A 36 2.78 7.87 2.67
N GLY A 37 2.74 7.80 1.34
CA GLY A 37 1.93 8.70 0.53
C GLY A 37 0.45 8.67 0.91
N TRP A 38 -0.09 7.49 1.18
CA TRP A 38 -1.44 7.33 1.69
C TRP A 38 -1.63 7.96 3.08
N TYR A 39 -0.73 7.67 4.03
CA TYR A 39 -0.84 8.22 5.39
C TYR A 39 -0.72 9.72 5.45
N GLU A 40 0.15 10.28 4.65
CA GLU A 40 0.40 11.72 4.62
C GLU A 40 -0.57 12.46 3.69
N LEU A 41 -1.39 11.73 2.93
CA LEU A 41 -2.24 12.27 1.87
C LEU A 41 -1.40 13.12 0.88
N ASP A 42 -0.22 12.59 0.56
CA ASP A 42 0.76 13.22 -0.32
C ASP A 42 0.68 12.60 -1.71
N ALA A 43 0.02 13.30 -2.62
CA ALA A 43 -0.18 12.84 -3.99
C ALA A 43 1.14 12.64 -4.76
N ASP A 44 2.11 13.52 -4.57
CA ASP A 44 3.40 13.44 -5.26
C ASP A 44 4.18 12.21 -4.82
N LYS A 45 4.20 11.96 -3.52
CA LYS A 45 4.84 10.77 -2.95
C LYS A 45 4.17 9.49 -3.45
N LEU A 46 2.84 9.50 -3.49
CA LEU A 46 2.05 8.38 -3.98
C LEU A 46 2.35 8.09 -5.46
N ILE A 47 2.27 9.09 -6.32
CA ILE A 47 2.54 8.96 -7.76
C ILE A 47 3.99 8.53 -8.02
N SER A 48 4.97 9.12 -7.32
CA SER A 48 6.38 8.79 -7.53
C SER A 48 6.75 7.38 -7.12
N SER A 49 5.92 6.71 -6.34
CA SER A 49 6.14 5.32 -5.91
C SER A 49 5.45 4.29 -6.80
N THR A 50 4.63 4.73 -7.77
CA THR A 50 3.88 3.84 -8.67
C THR A 50 4.54 3.74 -10.04
N SER A 51 4.36 2.59 -10.71
CA SER A 51 4.71 2.43 -12.11
C SER A 51 3.65 3.07 -13.01
N HIS A 52 4.00 3.30 -14.29
CA HIS A 52 3.07 3.93 -15.23
C HIS A 52 1.85 3.07 -15.54
N ASP A 53 1.94 1.76 -15.39
CA ASP A 53 0.85 0.80 -15.61
C ASP A 53 0.09 0.44 -14.31
N PHE A 54 0.27 1.22 -13.26
CA PHE A 54 -0.39 1.02 -11.98
C PHE A 54 -1.91 0.90 -12.11
N MET A 55 -2.47 -0.07 -11.39
CA MET A 55 -3.91 -0.26 -11.27
C MET A 55 -4.28 -0.55 -9.82
N PHE A 56 -5.33 0.11 -9.34
CA PHE A 56 -5.91 -0.12 -8.03
C PHE A 56 -7.36 -0.61 -8.22
N ASP A 57 -7.65 -1.76 -7.65
CA ASP A 57 -8.95 -2.40 -7.76
C ASP A 57 -9.68 -2.32 -6.41
N ASP A 58 -10.63 -1.41 -6.33
CA ASP A 58 -11.54 -1.25 -5.18
C ASP A 58 -12.94 -1.67 -5.64
N PRO A 59 -13.56 -2.70 -5.03
CA PRO A 59 -14.90 -3.14 -5.44
C PRO A 59 -15.99 -2.08 -5.23
N ALA A 60 -15.72 -1.05 -4.43
CA ALA A 60 -16.64 0.08 -4.25
C ALA A 60 -16.54 1.13 -5.36
N GLU A 61 -15.53 1.05 -6.21
CA GLU A 61 -15.38 1.95 -7.37
C GLU A 61 -15.97 1.31 -8.62
N PRO A 62 -16.58 2.11 -9.53
CA PRO A 62 -17.18 1.56 -10.75
C PRO A 62 -16.15 1.03 -11.74
N GLU A 63 -14.92 1.56 -11.70
CA GLU A 63 -13.81 1.19 -12.58
C GLU A 63 -12.51 1.12 -11.78
N PRO A 64 -11.52 0.32 -12.22
CA PRO A 64 -10.20 0.33 -11.62
C PRO A 64 -9.58 1.74 -11.69
N VAL A 65 -8.89 2.10 -10.60
CA VAL A 65 -8.19 3.38 -10.49
C VAL A 65 -6.82 3.25 -11.13
N ASN A 66 -6.52 4.09 -12.11
CA ASN A 66 -5.19 4.12 -12.72
C ASN A 66 -4.29 5.15 -12.04
N ARG A 67 -3.03 5.22 -12.48
CA ARG A 67 -2.03 6.14 -11.92
C ARG A 67 -2.49 7.60 -11.99
N ALA A 68 -3.10 8.02 -13.10
CA ALA A 68 -3.53 9.40 -13.30
C ALA A 68 -4.70 9.78 -12.38
N SER A 69 -5.61 8.84 -12.09
CA SER A 69 -6.78 9.09 -11.25
C SER A 69 -6.54 8.79 -9.76
N LEU A 70 -5.37 8.25 -9.41
CA LEU A 70 -5.05 7.88 -8.03
C LEU A 70 -5.12 9.05 -7.03
N PRO A 71 -4.64 10.27 -7.33
CA PRO A 71 -4.77 11.40 -6.41
C PRO A 71 -6.22 11.76 -6.07
N GLU A 72 -7.10 11.75 -7.06
CA GLU A 72 -8.52 12.03 -6.84
C GLU A 72 -9.19 10.94 -6.03
N TYR A 73 -8.84 9.68 -6.31
CA TYR A 73 -9.32 8.54 -5.53
C TYR A 73 -8.89 8.65 -4.06
N MET A 74 -7.64 9.00 -3.80
CA MET A 74 -7.13 9.20 -2.44
C MET A 74 -7.97 10.23 -1.67
N ILE A 75 -8.31 11.34 -2.29
CA ILE A 75 -9.14 12.39 -1.70
C ILE A 75 -10.56 11.88 -1.42
N ARG A 76 -11.15 11.15 -2.39
CA ARG A 76 -12.50 10.56 -2.21
C ARG A 76 -12.51 9.52 -1.08
N TRP A 77 -11.48 8.68 -1.02
CA TRP A 77 -11.33 7.69 0.05
C TRP A 77 -11.27 8.37 1.41
N ASP A 78 -10.39 9.33 1.59
CA ASP A 78 -10.24 10.05 2.87
C ASP A 78 -11.55 10.71 3.28
N LYS A 79 -12.20 11.42 2.38
CA LYS A 79 -13.47 12.09 2.65
C LYS A 79 -14.56 11.09 3.04
N ARG A 80 -14.72 10.01 2.29
CA ARG A 80 -15.74 8.98 2.53
C ARG A 80 -15.54 8.30 3.87
N THR A 81 -14.32 7.91 4.18
CA THR A 81 -14.01 7.20 5.42
C THR A 81 -14.11 8.09 6.65
N ARG A 82 -13.75 9.38 6.53
CA ARG A 82 -13.95 10.34 7.62
C ARG A 82 -15.43 10.59 7.92
N LEU A 83 -16.27 10.60 6.91
CA LEU A 83 -17.73 10.70 7.10
C LEU A 83 -18.30 9.48 7.84
N LEU A 84 -17.64 8.32 7.74
CA LEU A 84 -17.99 7.12 8.51
C LEU A 84 -17.44 7.13 9.93
N GLY A 85 -16.64 8.14 10.30
CA GLY A 85 -16.04 8.25 11.62
C GLY A 85 -14.59 7.80 11.71
N ALA A 86 -13.93 7.51 10.60
CA ALA A 86 -12.52 7.12 10.60
C ALA A 86 -11.63 8.24 11.11
N THR A 87 -10.67 7.89 11.97
CA THR A 87 -9.72 8.83 12.56
C THR A 87 -8.37 8.84 11.82
N ASN A 88 -8.18 7.91 10.90
CA ASN A 88 -7.00 7.81 10.04
C ASN A 88 -7.42 7.30 8.65
N VAL A 89 -6.47 7.26 7.72
CA VAL A 89 -6.73 6.77 6.36
C VAL A 89 -7.03 5.26 6.38
N TRP A 90 -6.21 4.50 7.05
CA TRP A 90 -6.35 3.07 7.35
C TRP A 90 -5.15 2.64 8.21
N ASP A 91 -5.26 1.51 8.85
CA ASP A 91 -4.21 0.94 9.68
C ASP A 91 -4.00 -0.53 9.31
N LEU A 92 -2.77 -1.00 9.32
CA LEU A 92 -2.46 -2.41 9.10
C LEU A 92 -2.50 -3.17 10.41
N SER A 93 -3.39 -4.14 10.49
CA SER A 93 -3.47 -5.03 11.65
C SER A 93 -2.51 -6.20 11.55
N ASP A 94 -2.22 -6.65 10.32
CA ASP A 94 -1.25 -7.71 10.06
C ASP A 94 -0.73 -7.62 8.62
N GLU A 95 0.40 -8.29 8.35
CA GLU A 95 1.04 -8.24 7.04
C GLU A 95 1.92 -9.47 6.81
N VAL A 96 1.87 -9.99 5.58
CA VAL A 96 2.75 -11.05 5.08
C VAL A 96 3.35 -10.61 3.75
N CYS A 97 4.66 -10.72 3.60
CA CYS A 97 5.38 -10.32 2.40
C CYS A 97 6.09 -11.51 1.75
N GLN A 98 6.16 -11.49 0.42
CA GLN A 98 6.97 -12.40 -0.37
C GLN A 98 7.69 -11.63 -1.47
N ASP A 99 9.01 -11.75 -1.55
CA ASP A 99 9.79 -11.24 -2.66
C ASP A 99 10.24 -12.41 -3.54
N ARG A 100 9.68 -12.45 -4.76
CA ARG A 100 9.90 -13.59 -5.67
C ARG A 100 9.82 -13.13 -7.12
N ASP A 101 10.78 -13.57 -7.93
CA ASP A 101 10.81 -13.32 -9.37
C ASP A 101 10.72 -11.83 -9.74
N GLY A 102 11.38 -10.96 -8.95
CA GLY A 102 11.39 -9.51 -9.16
C GLY A 102 10.13 -8.80 -8.72
N ILE A 103 9.23 -9.47 -8.04
CA ILE A 103 7.97 -8.91 -7.53
C ILE A 103 7.92 -9.07 -6.02
N LEU A 104 7.76 -7.95 -5.33
CA LEU A 104 7.42 -7.93 -3.90
C LEU A 104 5.90 -7.95 -3.79
N THR A 105 5.35 -8.98 -3.20
CA THR A 105 3.91 -9.10 -2.95
C THR A 105 3.66 -8.98 -1.46
N ASP A 106 2.76 -8.07 -1.10
CA ASP A 106 2.29 -7.88 0.26
C ASP A 106 0.85 -8.31 0.36
N TRP A 107 0.52 -9.11 1.35
CA TRP A 107 -0.83 -9.37 1.82
C TRP A 107 -1.01 -8.62 3.12
N GLU A 108 -1.96 -7.67 3.14
CA GLU A 108 -2.15 -6.73 4.24
C GLU A 108 -3.57 -6.85 4.77
N TRP A 109 -3.71 -6.99 6.08
CA TRP A 109 -5.00 -6.88 6.76
C TRP A 109 -5.11 -5.48 7.31
N TRP A 110 -6.15 -4.77 6.91
CA TRP A 110 -6.33 -3.36 7.25
C TRP A 110 -7.64 -3.13 7.99
N GLU A 111 -7.67 -2.08 8.76
CA GLU A 111 -8.83 -1.60 9.48
C GLU A 111 -8.88 -0.07 9.46
N LEU A 112 -10.08 0.50 9.61
CA LEU A 112 -10.28 1.93 9.78
C LEU A 112 -10.65 2.20 11.23
N VAL A 113 -9.71 2.78 11.97
CA VAL A 113 -9.92 3.13 13.38
C VAL A 113 -11.08 4.10 13.52
N GLY A 114 -12.02 3.80 14.42
CA GLY A 114 -13.24 4.55 14.62
C GLY A 114 -14.45 4.02 13.83
N THR A 115 -14.27 2.99 13.03
CA THR A 115 -15.33 2.34 12.24
C THR A 115 -15.25 0.82 12.38
N ASP A 116 -16.28 0.12 11.91
CA ASP A 116 -16.28 -1.34 11.78
C ASP A 116 -15.70 -1.82 10.44
N LEU A 117 -15.24 -0.90 9.59
CA LEU A 117 -14.74 -1.22 8.27
C LEU A 117 -13.34 -1.81 8.36
N CYS A 118 -13.18 -3.00 7.80
CA CYS A 118 -11.91 -3.70 7.71
C CYS A 118 -11.86 -4.56 6.45
N GLY A 119 -10.67 -5.05 6.13
CA GLY A 119 -10.51 -5.89 4.96
C GLY A 119 -9.08 -6.36 4.76
N MET A 120 -8.80 -6.76 3.54
CA MET A 120 -7.49 -7.21 3.11
C MET A 120 -7.07 -6.47 1.83
N ALA A 121 -5.79 -6.26 1.65
CA ALA A 121 -5.21 -5.74 0.43
C ALA A 121 -4.11 -6.68 -0.08
N ILE A 122 -3.95 -6.73 -1.40
CA ILE A 122 -2.77 -7.30 -2.05
C ILE A 122 -2.09 -6.16 -2.77
N VAL A 123 -0.81 -5.91 -2.45
CA VAL A 123 0.01 -4.87 -3.09
C VAL A 123 1.20 -5.54 -3.76
N LYS A 124 1.42 -5.24 -5.04
CA LYS A 124 2.53 -5.78 -5.82
C LYS A 124 3.44 -4.67 -6.32
N THR A 125 4.73 -4.84 -6.07
CA THR A 125 5.76 -3.85 -6.38
C THR A 125 6.86 -4.48 -7.22
N ARG A 126 7.23 -3.82 -8.32
CA ARG A 126 8.41 -4.12 -9.15
C ARG A 126 9.48 -3.06 -8.89
N ASP A 127 10.63 -3.21 -9.55
CA ASP A 127 11.74 -2.25 -9.43
C ASP A 127 11.38 -0.85 -9.93
N ASP A 128 10.39 -0.72 -10.80
CA ASP A 128 9.90 0.56 -11.32
C ASP A 128 8.72 1.15 -10.53
N GLY A 129 8.21 0.45 -9.53
CA GLY A 129 7.16 0.96 -8.65
C GLY A 129 6.07 -0.06 -8.32
N VAL A 130 5.18 0.38 -7.47
CA VAL A 130 3.93 -0.35 -7.20
C VAL A 130 3.11 -0.37 -8.48
N PHE A 131 2.73 -1.55 -8.94
CA PHE A 131 1.98 -1.68 -10.19
C PHE A 131 0.57 -2.22 -10.00
N PHE A 132 0.26 -2.76 -8.82
CA PHE A 132 -1.06 -3.33 -8.57
C PHE A 132 -1.40 -3.27 -7.09
N GLU A 133 -2.64 -2.88 -6.81
CA GLU A 133 -3.27 -3.09 -5.50
C GLU A 133 -4.71 -3.53 -5.70
N ARG A 134 -5.15 -4.47 -4.88
CA ARG A 134 -6.56 -4.86 -4.79
C ARG A 134 -6.96 -4.89 -3.33
N ILE A 135 -8.07 -4.24 -3.00
CA ILE A 135 -8.66 -4.31 -1.67
C ILE A 135 -9.91 -5.16 -1.66
N THR A 136 -10.17 -5.78 -0.52
CA THR A 136 -11.37 -6.56 -0.25
C THR A 136 -11.92 -6.12 1.09
N TYR A 137 -13.21 -5.89 1.16
CA TYR A 137 -13.90 -5.55 2.40
C TYR A 137 -14.40 -6.82 3.07
N PHE A 138 -14.27 -6.90 4.39
CA PHE A 138 -14.89 -7.97 5.18
C PHE A 138 -16.25 -7.52 5.70
N ASP A 139 -17.18 -8.45 5.71
CA ASP A 139 -18.52 -8.22 6.26
C ASP A 139 -18.54 -8.29 7.79
#